data_7a4b9b9f240165052998585c35e814f7
#
_entry.id   7a4b9b9f240165052998585c35e814f7
#
_cell.length_a   1.000
_cell.length_b   1.000
_cell.length_c   1.000
_cell.angle_alpha   90.00
_cell.angle_beta   90.00
_cell.angle_gamma   90.00
#
_symmetry.space_group_name_H-M   'P 1'
#
loop_
_entity.id
_entity.type
_entity.pdbx_description
1 polymer ?
#
loop_
_entity_poly.entity_id
_entity_poly.type
_entity_poly.pdbx_seq_one_letter_code
_entity_poly.pdbx_strand_id
1 'polypeptide(L)'
;MIYVPKGALILSHSGSLLGKIIRWGERKWGEKSVRVNHSMLVVEAGYWPVTEWSNEAQAWVPGNGKPDPIIVESDVTVRTTHLSIHSADKLVMYDVEMTEEERGLVAAEAGHHQGHPYAAMQLFAQLIDNKLLFGHNVFRRLCSVDPLDICSKLTGQAFQRIGVTFGLPGYAQSPDDQDEWLRNRVTLTDAMGRIRKVTTLWDDIGDR
;
A
#
# COMPACT_ATOMS: atom_id res chain seq x y z
N MET A 1 -8.47 6.42 18.34
CA MET A 1 -7.46 7.17 17.56
C MET A 1 -6.11 6.51 17.80
N ILE A 2 -5.40 6.16 16.74
CA ILE A 2 -4.06 5.56 16.78
C ILE A 2 -3.04 6.50 16.16
N TYR A 3 -1.80 6.41 16.58
CA TYR A 3 -0.68 7.07 15.92
C TYR A 3 -0.21 6.20 14.74
N VAL A 4 -0.10 6.80 13.56
CA VAL A 4 0.38 6.15 12.33
C VAL A 4 1.75 6.72 12.01
N PRO A 5 2.83 5.94 12.16
CA PRO A 5 4.19 6.43 11.99
C PRO A 5 4.55 6.60 10.51
N LYS A 6 5.54 7.44 10.23
CA LYS A 6 6.19 7.52 8.92
C LYS A 6 6.70 6.13 8.51
N GLY A 7 6.55 5.76 7.24
CA GLY A 7 6.91 4.46 6.70
C GLY A 7 5.88 3.36 6.96
N ALA A 8 4.74 3.64 7.63
CA ALA A 8 3.67 2.65 7.74
C ALA A 8 3.07 2.35 6.36
N LEU A 9 2.82 1.07 6.11
CA LEU A 9 2.11 0.59 4.93
C LEU A 9 0.61 0.61 5.19
N ILE A 10 -0.15 1.24 4.31
CA ILE A 10 -1.60 1.27 4.37
C ILE A 10 -2.15 0.58 3.14
N LEU A 11 -3.06 -0.36 3.36
CA LEU A 11 -3.74 -1.08 2.29
C LEU A 11 -5.24 -0.79 2.40
N SER A 12 -5.89 -0.54 1.26
CA SER A 12 -7.32 -0.22 1.27
C SER A 12 -8.16 -1.20 0.44
N HIS A 13 -9.40 -1.34 0.88
CA HIS A 13 -10.47 -2.00 0.16
C HIS A 13 -11.44 -0.93 -0.36
N SER A 14 -11.17 -0.40 -1.55
CA SER A 14 -12.06 0.56 -2.19
C SER A 14 -13.26 -0.14 -2.83
N GLY A 15 -14.46 0.39 -2.57
CA GLY A 15 -15.71 -0.05 -3.18
C GLY A 15 -15.94 0.47 -4.60
N SER A 16 -15.05 1.30 -5.16
CA SER A 16 -15.14 1.89 -6.49
C SER A 16 -15.23 0.85 -7.60
N LEU A 17 -15.71 1.25 -8.79
CA LEU A 17 -15.74 0.35 -9.95
C LEU A 17 -14.33 -0.12 -10.33
N LEU A 18 -13.35 0.79 -10.33
CA LEU A 18 -11.95 0.47 -10.60
C LEU A 18 -11.41 -0.51 -9.55
N GLY A 19 -11.68 -0.28 -8.25
CA GLY A 19 -11.29 -1.19 -7.19
C GLY A 19 -11.89 -2.61 -7.36
N LYS A 20 -13.12 -2.71 -7.85
CA LYS A 20 -13.74 -4.01 -8.17
C LYS A 20 -13.05 -4.72 -9.33
N ILE A 21 -12.66 -3.98 -10.38
CA ILE A 21 -11.93 -4.52 -11.54
C ILE A 21 -10.54 -4.99 -11.10
N ILE A 22 -9.83 -4.20 -10.30
CA ILE A 22 -8.52 -4.56 -9.75
C ILE A 22 -8.62 -5.86 -8.95
N ARG A 23 -9.52 -5.95 -7.97
CA ARG A 23 -9.70 -7.18 -7.18
C ARG A 23 -10.07 -8.40 -8.02
N TRP A 24 -10.90 -8.22 -9.05
CA TRP A 24 -11.20 -9.32 -9.97
C TRP A 24 -9.95 -9.76 -10.73
N GLY A 25 -9.11 -8.81 -11.16
CA GLY A 25 -7.83 -9.09 -11.84
C GLY A 25 -6.79 -9.74 -10.95
N GLU A 26 -6.67 -9.32 -9.70
CA GLU A 26 -5.71 -9.84 -8.72
C GLU A 26 -6.10 -11.22 -8.19
N ARG A 27 -7.38 -11.58 -8.24
CA ARG A 27 -7.88 -12.86 -7.73
C ARG A 27 -7.20 -14.04 -8.42
N LYS A 28 -6.35 -14.73 -7.69
CA LYS A 28 -5.65 -15.93 -8.13
C LYS A 28 -6.63 -17.10 -8.34
N TRP A 29 -6.21 -18.09 -9.08
CA TRP A 29 -7.02 -19.31 -9.30
C TRP A 29 -7.24 -20.03 -7.96
N GLY A 30 -8.51 -20.27 -7.62
CA GLY A 30 -8.91 -20.93 -6.36
C GLY A 30 -9.16 -19.99 -5.18
N GLU A 31 -8.80 -18.71 -5.25
CA GLU A 31 -9.13 -17.72 -4.22
C GLU A 31 -10.60 -17.33 -4.26
N LYS A 32 -11.21 -17.19 -3.08
CA LYS A 32 -12.61 -16.77 -2.96
C LYS A 32 -12.77 -15.26 -3.11
N SER A 33 -11.85 -14.47 -2.55
CA SER A 33 -11.90 -13.00 -2.58
C SER A 33 -10.50 -12.41 -2.45
N VAL A 34 -10.30 -11.22 -2.98
CA VAL A 34 -9.15 -10.34 -2.75
C VAL A 34 -9.55 -9.36 -1.65
N ARG A 35 -8.73 -9.24 -0.61
CA ARG A 35 -9.06 -8.47 0.58
C ARG A 35 -8.83 -6.97 0.37
N VAL A 36 -7.74 -6.60 -0.29
CA VAL A 36 -7.33 -5.22 -0.56
C VAL A 36 -7.04 -5.02 -2.04
N ASN A 37 -7.06 -3.78 -2.51
CA ASN A 37 -6.85 -3.47 -3.93
C ASN A 37 -6.01 -2.22 -4.17
N HIS A 38 -5.52 -1.59 -3.12
CA HIS A 38 -4.69 -0.40 -3.21
C HIS A 38 -3.68 -0.36 -2.07
N SER A 39 -2.48 0.14 -2.33
CA SER A 39 -1.41 0.32 -1.35
C SER A 39 -0.95 1.75 -1.32
N MET A 40 -0.66 2.24 -0.13
CA MET A 40 -0.23 3.60 0.16
C MET A 40 0.89 3.57 1.19
N LEU A 41 1.74 4.58 1.19
CA LEU A 41 2.83 4.70 2.15
C LEU A 41 2.73 6.02 2.92
N VAL A 42 2.86 5.97 4.23
CA VAL A 42 2.91 7.18 5.07
C VAL A 42 4.27 7.87 4.93
N VAL A 43 4.26 9.12 4.48
CA VAL A 43 5.47 9.95 4.36
C VAL A 43 5.60 10.97 5.47
N GLU A 44 4.47 11.40 6.06
CA GLU A 44 4.45 12.18 7.30
C GLU A 44 3.51 11.53 8.30
N ALA A 45 3.99 11.35 9.53
CA ALA A 45 3.24 10.69 10.59
C ALA A 45 2.04 11.53 11.03
N GLY A 46 1.00 10.85 11.54
CA GLY A 46 -0.19 11.52 12.03
C GLY A 46 -1.06 10.59 12.88
N TYR A 47 -2.35 10.90 12.96
CA TYR A 47 -3.32 10.15 13.78
C TYR A 47 -4.53 9.71 12.96
N TRP A 48 -5.02 8.51 13.23
CA TRP A 48 -6.17 7.91 12.56
C TRP A 48 -7.15 7.30 13.59
N PRO A 49 -8.47 7.20 13.35
CA PRO A 49 -9.19 7.85 12.26
C PRO A 49 -9.38 9.35 12.51
N VAL A 50 -9.64 10.08 11.42
CA VAL A 50 -10.16 11.45 11.49
C VAL A 50 -11.60 11.39 12.01
N THR A 51 -11.93 12.17 13.02
CA THR A 51 -13.17 11.98 13.79
C THR A 51 -14.10 13.17 13.77
N GLU A 52 -13.71 14.30 13.20
CA GLU A 52 -14.50 15.52 13.20
C GLU A 52 -14.71 16.05 11.77
N TRP A 53 -15.97 16.37 11.46
CA TRP A 53 -16.29 17.10 10.24
C TRP A 53 -16.02 18.60 10.47
N SER A 54 -15.11 19.18 9.73
CA SER A 54 -14.87 20.62 9.74
C SER A 54 -15.74 21.33 8.71
N ASN A 55 -16.64 22.18 9.17
CA ASN A 55 -17.44 23.02 8.28
C ASN A 55 -16.59 24.10 7.57
N GLU A 56 -15.48 24.53 8.18
CA GLU A 56 -14.53 25.46 7.55
C GLU A 56 -13.77 24.80 6.39
N ALA A 57 -13.25 23.59 6.63
CA ALA A 57 -12.49 22.83 5.63
C ALA A 57 -13.39 22.07 4.65
N GLN A 58 -14.70 21.94 4.92
CA GLN A 58 -15.63 21.07 4.20
C GLN A 58 -15.07 19.62 4.07
N ALA A 59 -14.40 19.15 5.11
CA ALA A 59 -13.69 17.87 5.14
C ALA A 59 -13.68 17.25 6.54
N TRP A 60 -13.45 15.97 6.61
CA TRP A 60 -13.14 15.27 7.84
C TRP A 60 -11.73 15.65 8.29
N VAL A 61 -11.58 16.09 9.53
CA VAL A 61 -10.30 16.48 10.12
C VAL A 61 -9.99 15.63 11.35
N PRO A 62 -8.70 15.46 11.68
CA PRO A 62 -8.32 14.81 12.93
C PRO A 62 -8.90 15.59 14.12
N GLY A 63 -9.58 14.88 15.01
CA GLY A 63 -10.09 15.48 16.22
C GLY A 63 -8.96 16.04 17.10
N ASN A 64 -9.24 17.13 17.85
CA ASN A 64 -8.31 17.76 18.79
C ASN A 64 -7.05 18.38 18.15
N GLY A 65 -7.10 18.84 16.90
CA GLY A 65 -6.00 19.54 16.24
C GLY A 65 -4.77 18.67 15.98
N LYS A 66 -4.92 17.34 15.99
CA LYS A 66 -3.82 16.43 15.66
C LYS A 66 -3.63 16.33 14.14
N PRO A 67 -2.37 16.19 13.66
CA PRO A 67 -2.10 16.12 12.24
C PRO A 67 -2.68 14.83 11.62
N ASP A 68 -3.27 14.97 10.43
CA ASP A 68 -3.66 13.88 9.56
C ASP A 68 -2.40 13.28 8.89
N PRO A 69 -2.23 11.96 8.83
CA PRO A 69 -1.10 11.38 8.12
C PRO A 69 -1.06 11.82 6.65
N ILE A 70 0.12 12.17 6.17
CA ILE A 70 0.35 12.41 4.74
C ILE A 70 0.86 11.13 4.11
N ILE A 71 0.21 10.71 3.03
CA ILE A 71 0.52 9.49 2.30
C ILE A 71 1.01 9.78 0.89
N VAL A 72 1.79 8.86 0.34
CA VAL A 72 2.04 8.76 -1.11
C VAL A 72 1.27 7.56 -1.63
N GLU A 73 0.56 7.78 -2.71
CA GLU A 73 -0.23 6.78 -3.42
C GLU A 73 -0.07 6.89 -4.93
N SER A 74 -0.33 5.82 -5.65
CA SER A 74 -0.41 5.81 -7.11
C SER A 74 -1.86 5.53 -7.52
N ASP A 75 -2.54 6.56 -8.03
CA ASP A 75 -3.90 6.49 -8.56
C ASP A 75 -3.88 6.72 -10.08
N VAL A 76 -4.10 7.93 -10.58
CA VAL A 76 -3.85 8.31 -11.99
C VAL A 76 -2.37 8.67 -12.18
N THR A 77 -1.81 9.30 -11.18
CA THR A 77 -0.38 9.62 -11.03
C THR A 77 0.04 9.32 -9.59
N VAL A 78 1.35 9.18 -9.38
CA VAL A 78 1.88 9.15 -8.00
C VAL A 78 1.73 10.54 -7.41
N ARG A 79 1.02 10.63 -6.29
CA ARG A 79 0.74 11.89 -5.60
C ARG A 79 0.89 11.78 -4.09
N THR A 80 1.10 12.92 -3.47
CA THR A 80 1.07 13.08 -2.01
C THR A 80 -0.27 13.69 -1.62
N THR A 81 -0.93 13.12 -0.61
CA THR A 81 -2.23 13.57 -0.13
C THR A 81 -2.45 13.20 1.33
N HIS A 82 -3.54 13.69 1.93
CA HIS A 82 -3.93 13.33 3.29
C HIS A 82 -4.66 11.98 3.33
N LEU A 83 -4.39 11.18 4.37
CA LEU A 83 -5.05 9.87 4.55
C LEU A 83 -6.57 10.01 4.69
N SER A 84 -7.04 11.13 5.21
CA SER A 84 -8.48 11.41 5.39
C SER A 84 -9.33 11.29 4.12
N ILE A 85 -8.74 11.45 2.93
CA ILE A 85 -9.49 11.24 1.67
C ILE A 85 -10.00 9.81 1.52
N HIS A 86 -9.37 8.85 2.22
CA HIS A 86 -9.74 7.43 2.26
C HIS A 86 -10.65 7.07 3.45
N SER A 87 -11.25 8.07 4.11
CA SER A 87 -12.13 7.83 5.28
C SER A 87 -13.37 6.98 4.98
N ALA A 88 -13.79 6.88 3.72
CA ALA A 88 -14.87 6.01 3.29
C ALA A 88 -14.42 4.59 2.90
N ASP A 89 -13.12 4.36 2.74
CA ASP A 89 -12.55 3.06 2.43
C ASP A 89 -12.33 2.25 3.71
N LYS A 90 -12.39 0.93 3.58
CA LYS A 90 -11.91 0.05 4.65
C LYS A 90 -10.40 -0.08 4.54
N LEU A 91 -9.70 0.05 5.66
CA LEU A 91 -8.25 0.10 5.71
C LEU A 91 -7.68 -1.01 6.59
N VAL A 92 -6.49 -1.47 6.22
CA VAL A 92 -5.57 -2.15 7.13
C VAL A 92 -4.23 -1.44 7.11
N MET A 93 -3.62 -1.27 8.28
CA MET A 93 -2.36 -0.53 8.45
C MET A 93 -1.33 -1.39 9.16
N TYR A 94 -0.15 -1.48 8.59
CA TYR A 94 0.97 -2.24 9.12
C TYR A 94 2.14 -1.31 9.40
N ASP A 95 2.73 -1.47 10.58
CA ASP A 95 4.05 -0.90 10.90
C ASP A 95 5.09 -2.02 10.93
N VAL A 96 6.12 -1.87 10.11
CA VAL A 96 7.32 -2.70 10.15
C VAL A 96 8.35 -1.95 10.99
N GLU A 97 8.96 -2.62 11.96
CA GLU A 97 9.98 -2.02 12.82
C GLU A 97 11.13 -1.46 12.00
N MET A 98 11.37 -0.16 12.17
CA MET A 98 12.37 0.62 11.45
C MET A 98 13.00 1.67 12.38
N THR A 99 14.26 1.98 12.15
CA THR A 99 14.87 3.20 12.73
C THR A 99 14.29 4.46 12.08
N GLU A 100 14.45 5.62 12.69
CA GLU A 100 14.01 6.90 12.10
C GLU A 100 14.71 7.19 10.76
N GLU A 101 15.99 6.79 10.63
CA GLU A 101 16.73 6.89 9.37
C GLU A 101 16.10 6.01 8.28
N GLU A 102 15.79 4.75 8.59
CA GLU A 102 15.14 3.82 7.66
C GLU A 102 13.74 4.32 7.26
N ARG A 103 12.96 4.88 8.21
CA ARG A 103 11.67 5.53 7.92
C ARG A 103 11.84 6.70 6.95
N GLY A 104 12.90 7.49 7.14
CA GLY A 104 13.27 8.56 6.23
C GLY A 104 13.59 8.06 4.82
N LEU A 105 14.38 6.97 4.69
CA LEU A 105 14.73 6.37 3.41
C LEU A 105 13.51 5.81 2.67
N VAL A 106 12.64 5.10 3.37
CA VAL A 106 11.40 4.54 2.80
C VAL A 106 10.48 5.66 2.29
N ALA A 107 10.27 6.71 3.09
CA ALA A 107 9.44 7.85 2.70
C ALA A 107 10.05 8.66 1.54
N ALA A 108 11.37 8.87 1.54
CA ALA A 108 12.06 9.57 0.46
C ALA A 108 11.98 8.81 -0.87
N GLU A 109 12.14 7.48 -0.84
CA GLU A 109 11.98 6.66 -2.04
C GLU A 109 10.57 6.80 -2.64
N ALA A 110 9.54 6.69 -1.84
CA ALA A 110 8.17 6.91 -2.32
C ALA A 110 7.98 8.32 -2.90
N GLY A 111 8.57 9.34 -2.29
CA GLY A 111 8.55 10.72 -2.78
C GLY A 111 9.24 10.92 -4.13
N HIS A 112 10.29 10.16 -4.43
CA HIS A 112 11.00 10.23 -5.73
C HIS A 112 10.11 9.85 -6.92
N HIS A 113 9.06 9.06 -6.71
CA HIS A 113 8.12 8.65 -7.74
C HIS A 113 7.00 9.67 -7.98
N GLN A 114 6.96 10.77 -7.23
CA GLN A 114 5.91 11.78 -7.34
C GLN A 114 5.81 12.34 -8.77
N GLY A 115 4.59 12.37 -9.31
CA GLY A 115 4.32 12.81 -10.68
C GLY A 115 4.48 11.71 -11.74
N HIS A 116 5.00 10.53 -11.39
CA HIS A 116 5.05 9.41 -12.34
C HIS A 116 3.63 8.98 -12.74
N PRO A 117 3.40 8.67 -14.02
CA PRO A 117 2.10 8.20 -14.47
C PRO A 117 1.81 6.79 -13.95
N TYR A 118 0.53 6.51 -13.77
CA TYR A 118 0.07 5.17 -13.37
C TYR A 118 0.33 4.14 -14.46
N ALA A 119 0.85 2.97 -14.07
CA ALA A 119 1.18 1.88 -14.98
C ALA A 119 -0.06 1.03 -15.34
N ALA A 120 -1.03 1.59 -16.06
CA ALA A 120 -2.21 0.85 -16.50
C ALA A 120 -1.86 -0.45 -17.26
N MET A 121 -0.78 -0.44 -18.04
CA MET A 121 -0.27 -1.63 -18.75
C MET A 121 0.22 -2.70 -17.78
N GLN A 122 0.80 -2.33 -16.66
CA GLN A 122 1.24 -3.29 -15.64
C GLN A 122 0.04 -3.91 -14.91
N LEU A 123 -1.01 -3.14 -14.65
CA LEU A 123 -2.27 -3.69 -14.12
C LEU A 123 -2.88 -4.69 -15.09
N PHE A 124 -2.89 -4.37 -16.39
CA PHE A 124 -3.37 -5.30 -17.43
C PHE A 124 -2.50 -6.57 -17.52
N ALA A 125 -1.18 -6.43 -17.38
CA ALA A 125 -0.24 -7.54 -17.32
C ALA A 125 -0.51 -8.46 -16.10
N GLN A 126 -0.82 -7.89 -14.93
CA GLN A 126 -1.22 -8.64 -13.74
C GLN A 126 -2.50 -9.44 -13.99
N LEU A 127 -3.47 -8.83 -14.65
CA LEU A 127 -4.72 -9.49 -15.03
C LEU A 127 -4.47 -10.71 -15.92
N ILE A 128 -3.62 -10.57 -16.93
CA ILE A 128 -3.26 -11.68 -17.84
C ILE A 128 -2.52 -12.77 -17.07
N ASP A 129 -1.50 -12.43 -16.29
CA ASP A 129 -0.73 -13.41 -15.52
C ASP A 129 -1.62 -14.21 -14.57
N ASN A 130 -2.53 -13.53 -13.86
CA ASN A 130 -3.40 -14.19 -12.89
C ASN A 130 -4.50 -15.03 -13.56
N LYS A 131 -5.04 -14.61 -14.71
CA LYS A 131 -6.19 -15.28 -15.33
C LYS A 131 -5.82 -16.30 -16.40
N LEU A 132 -4.75 -16.05 -17.16
CA LEU A 132 -4.36 -16.89 -18.28
C LEU A 132 -3.12 -17.74 -18.00
N LEU A 133 -2.21 -17.24 -17.16
CA LEU A 133 -0.95 -17.91 -16.86
C LEU A 133 -0.87 -18.46 -15.42
N PHE A 134 -2.00 -18.63 -14.75
CA PHE A 134 -2.10 -19.25 -13.43
C PHE A 134 -1.17 -18.61 -12.36
N GLY A 135 -0.96 -17.31 -12.45
CA GLY A 135 -0.11 -16.56 -11.52
C GLY A 135 1.39 -16.54 -11.87
N HIS A 136 1.80 -17.08 -13.01
CA HIS A 136 3.17 -16.89 -13.51
C HIS A 136 3.38 -15.42 -13.89
N ASN A 137 4.42 -14.77 -13.33
CA ASN A 137 4.69 -13.33 -13.47
C ASN A 137 5.39 -12.97 -14.80
N VAL A 138 4.95 -13.53 -15.93
CA VAL A 138 5.61 -13.35 -17.23
C VAL A 138 5.36 -11.96 -17.79
N PHE A 139 4.08 -11.56 -17.89
CA PHE A 139 3.70 -10.26 -18.44
C PHE A 139 4.00 -9.12 -17.46
N ARG A 140 3.84 -9.32 -16.16
CA ARG A 140 4.27 -8.33 -15.15
C ARG A 140 5.74 -7.97 -15.32
N ARG A 141 6.60 -8.97 -15.51
CA ARG A 141 8.03 -8.76 -15.71
C ARG A 141 8.33 -8.01 -17.02
N LEU A 142 7.62 -8.32 -18.11
CA LEU A 142 7.78 -7.66 -19.39
C LEU A 142 7.30 -6.21 -19.37
N CYS A 143 6.24 -5.91 -18.61
CA CYS A 143 5.61 -4.59 -18.51
C CYS A 143 6.15 -3.77 -17.32
N SER A 144 7.17 -4.24 -16.59
CA SER A 144 7.81 -3.52 -15.48
C SER A 144 8.74 -2.44 -16.01
N VAL A 145 8.19 -1.40 -16.60
CA VAL A 145 8.92 -0.28 -17.20
C VAL A 145 8.96 0.90 -16.24
N ASP A 146 10.15 1.47 -16.02
CA ASP A 146 10.31 2.76 -15.38
C ASP A 146 10.08 3.88 -16.44
N PRO A 147 9.42 4.99 -16.09
CA PRO A 147 9.00 5.43 -14.74
C PRO A 147 7.53 5.11 -14.40
N LEU A 148 6.94 4.05 -14.95
CA LEU A 148 5.55 3.71 -14.70
C LEU A 148 5.39 2.96 -13.38
N ASP A 149 4.52 3.44 -12.49
CA ASP A 149 4.31 2.87 -11.16
C ASP A 149 2.85 2.44 -10.94
N ILE A 150 2.69 1.29 -10.31
CA ILE A 150 1.44 0.91 -9.63
C ILE A 150 1.64 1.03 -8.12
N CYS A 151 0.56 1.13 -7.38
CA CYS A 151 0.59 1.37 -5.93
C CYS A 151 1.47 0.35 -5.18
N SER A 152 1.34 -0.94 -5.48
CA SER A 152 2.12 -2.00 -4.83
C SER A 152 3.60 -2.04 -5.25
N LYS A 153 3.93 -1.66 -6.50
CA LYS A 153 5.32 -1.51 -6.94
C LYS A 153 5.99 -0.37 -6.17
N LEU A 154 5.31 0.78 -6.07
CA LEU A 154 5.78 1.94 -5.34
C LEU A 154 6.13 1.59 -3.89
N THR A 155 5.19 1.00 -3.16
CA THR A 155 5.40 0.60 -1.76
C THR A 155 6.45 -0.50 -1.63
N GLY A 156 6.44 -1.50 -2.52
CA GLY A 156 7.43 -2.57 -2.55
C GLY A 156 8.86 -2.08 -2.76
N GLN A 157 9.08 -1.14 -3.69
CA GLN A 157 10.38 -0.53 -3.94
C GLN A 157 10.86 0.31 -2.74
N ALA A 158 9.95 1.09 -2.12
CA ALA A 158 10.29 1.87 -0.95
C ALA A 158 10.80 0.98 0.21
N PHE A 159 10.13 -0.12 0.50
CA PHE A 159 10.59 -1.08 1.53
C PHE A 159 11.86 -1.84 1.13
N GLN A 160 12.07 -2.07 -0.15
CA GLN A 160 13.29 -2.73 -0.64
C GLN A 160 14.56 -1.92 -0.34
N ARG A 161 14.46 -0.58 -0.18
CA ARG A 161 15.58 0.29 0.25
C ARG A 161 16.17 -0.12 1.61
N ILE A 162 15.37 -0.69 2.46
CA ILE A 162 15.80 -1.17 3.79
C ILE A 162 15.89 -2.69 3.86
N GLY A 163 15.90 -3.37 2.70
CA GLY A 163 16.02 -4.82 2.60
C GLY A 163 14.74 -5.60 2.91
N VAL A 164 13.60 -4.94 3.10
CA VAL A 164 12.31 -5.60 3.32
C VAL A 164 11.66 -5.93 1.98
N THR A 165 11.32 -7.20 1.79
CA THR A 165 10.55 -7.68 0.64
C THR A 165 9.32 -8.42 1.14
N PHE A 166 8.23 -8.36 0.39
CA PHE A 166 6.98 -9.04 0.74
C PHE A 166 6.87 -10.40 0.05
N GLY A 167 7.96 -11.17 0.06
CA GLY A 167 8.03 -12.50 -0.53
C GLY A 167 8.15 -12.56 -2.05
N LEU A 168 7.93 -11.43 -2.75
CA LEU A 168 8.01 -11.29 -4.19
C LEU A 168 8.85 -10.06 -4.56
N PRO A 169 9.46 -10.02 -5.77
CA PRO A 169 10.06 -8.79 -6.28
C PRO A 169 9.03 -7.65 -6.36
N GLY A 170 9.45 -6.39 -6.12
CA GLY A 170 8.55 -5.25 -6.08
C GLY A 170 7.62 -5.11 -7.30
N TYR A 171 8.13 -5.41 -8.51
CA TYR A 171 7.33 -5.38 -9.74
C TYR A 171 6.25 -6.47 -9.84
N ALA A 172 6.36 -7.54 -9.06
CA ALA A 172 5.47 -8.69 -9.09
C ALA A 172 4.41 -8.67 -7.98
N GLN A 173 4.52 -7.74 -7.04
CA GLN A 173 3.59 -7.64 -5.91
C GLN A 173 2.28 -7.00 -6.31
N SER A 174 1.18 -7.51 -5.75
CA SER A 174 -0.11 -6.80 -5.69
C SER A 174 -0.35 -6.31 -4.25
N PRO A 175 -1.29 -5.40 -4.02
CA PRO A 175 -1.68 -5.02 -2.66
C PRO A 175 -2.11 -6.23 -1.82
N ASP A 176 -2.82 -7.18 -2.41
CA ASP A 176 -3.28 -8.39 -1.71
C ASP A 176 -2.12 -9.34 -1.36
N ASP A 177 -1.07 -9.44 -2.21
CA ASP A 177 0.16 -10.16 -1.87
C ASP A 177 0.85 -9.55 -0.64
N GLN A 178 0.88 -8.21 -0.55
CA GLN A 178 1.46 -7.51 0.60
C GLN A 178 0.65 -7.76 1.88
N ASP A 179 -0.69 -7.72 1.81
CA ASP A 179 -1.57 -8.03 2.93
C ASP A 179 -1.42 -9.49 3.37
N GLU A 180 -1.50 -10.43 2.44
CA GLU A 180 -1.36 -11.86 2.72
C GLU A 180 -0.01 -12.17 3.40
N TRP A 181 1.04 -11.49 2.95
CA TRP A 181 2.37 -11.70 3.50
C TRP A 181 2.54 -11.12 4.91
N LEU A 182 1.90 -9.97 5.24
CA LEU A 182 2.03 -9.29 6.53
C LEU A 182 1.01 -9.76 7.57
N ARG A 183 -0.23 -10.03 7.18
CA ARG A 183 -1.38 -10.26 8.06
C ARG A 183 -1.15 -11.29 9.16
N ASN A 184 -0.44 -12.37 8.85
CA ASN A 184 -0.21 -13.47 9.79
C ASN A 184 1.22 -13.45 10.38
N ARG A 185 1.95 -12.34 10.26
CA ARG A 185 3.31 -12.24 10.74
C ARG A 185 3.41 -11.28 11.91
N VAL A 186 4.08 -11.72 12.94
CA VAL A 186 4.51 -10.86 14.07
C VAL A 186 5.95 -10.38 13.88
N THR A 187 6.71 -11.08 13.04
CA THR A 187 8.10 -10.74 12.67
C THR A 187 8.37 -11.11 11.22
N LEU A 188 9.33 -10.43 10.62
CA LEU A 188 9.90 -10.77 9.32
C LEU A 188 11.43 -10.72 9.39
N THR A 189 12.11 -11.43 8.49
CA THR A 189 13.55 -11.30 8.31
C THR A 189 13.84 -10.52 7.04
N ASP A 190 14.60 -9.43 7.14
CA ASP A 190 15.01 -8.64 5.99
C ASP A 190 16.18 -9.30 5.21
N ALA A 191 16.53 -8.71 4.07
CA ALA A 191 17.60 -9.22 3.19
C ALA A 191 19.00 -9.22 3.86
N MET A 192 19.15 -8.47 4.96
CA MET A 192 20.39 -8.43 5.77
C MET A 192 20.36 -9.42 6.94
N GLY A 193 19.33 -10.25 7.03
CA GLY A 193 19.16 -11.24 8.13
C GLY A 193 18.65 -10.63 9.43
N ARG A 194 18.23 -9.36 9.47
CA ARG A 194 17.69 -8.74 10.68
C ARG A 194 16.23 -9.14 10.88
N ILE A 195 15.88 -9.47 12.11
CA ILE A 195 14.50 -9.76 12.50
C ILE A 195 13.83 -8.42 12.83
N ARG A 196 12.71 -8.14 12.17
CA ARG A 196 11.91 -6.94 12.35
C ARG A 196 10.53 -7.31 12.88
N LYS A 197 10.03 -6.58 13.84
CA LYS A 197 8.65 -6.73 14.32
C LYS A 197 7.67 -6.18 13.28
N VAL A 198 6.55 -6.87 13.10
CA VAL A 198 5.40 -6.39 12.33
C VAL A 198 4.25 -6.15 13.29
N THR A 199 3.63 -4.99 13.22
CA THR A 199 2.50 -4.61 14.06
C THR A 199 1.34 -4.19 13.16
N THR A 200 0.18 -4.84 13.32
CA THR A 200 -1.07 -4.34 12.75
C THR A 200 -1.57 -3.20 13.63
N LEU A 201 -1.55 -1.99 13.09
CA LEU A 201 -1.99 -0.78 13.80
C LEU A 201 -3.50 -0.62 13.75
N TRP A 202 -4.11 -0.99 12.63
CA TRP A 202 -5.53 -0.85 12.34
C TRP A 202 -5.99 -1.92 11.36
N ASP A 203 -7.19 -2.46 11.55
CA ASP A 203 -7.82 -3.38 10.59
C ASP A 203 -9.35 -3.31 10.74
N ASP A 204 -10.03 -2.68 9.79
CA ASP A 204 -11.48 -2.65 9.69
C ASP A 204 -12.04 -3.44 8.50
N ILE A 205 -11.16 -4.11 7.74
CA ILE A 205 -11.57 -4.98 6.63
C ILE A 205 -12.14 -6.29 7.17
N GLY A 206 -11.58 -6.78 8.29
CA GLY A 206 -11.95 -8.05 8.93
C GLY A 206 -11.49 -9.28 8.14
N ASP A 207 -11.54 -10.43 8.79
CA ASP A 207 -11.32 -11.72 8.13
C ASP A 207 -12.54 -12.07 7.26
N ARG A 208 -12.31 -12.52 6.04
CA ARG A 208 -13.34 -12.99 5.10
C ARG A 208 -13.19 -14.47 4.81
#